data_cb93e60364b100af41cdc2e1f8d77444
#
_entry.id   cb93e60364b100af41cdc2e1f8d77444
#
_cell.length_a   1.000
_cell.length_b   1.000
_cell.length_c   1.000
_cell.angle_alpha   90.00
_cell.angle_beta   90.00
_cell.angle_gamma   90.00
#
_symmetry.space_group_name_H-M   'P 1'
#
loop_
_entity.id
_entity.type
_entity.pdbx_description
1 polymer ?
#
loop_
_entity_poly.entity_id
_entity_poly.type
_entity_poly.pdbx_seq_one_letter_code
_entity_poly.pdbx_strand_id
1 'polypeptide(L)'
;MKPHDQTPSQPASQRPETDDEGLIRLQKLLAQSGVGSRRKCEELMLDGLVEVDGEIVTRLGTKVDPRTAVIRVDGKRLPPISDKVYLVLNKPRGVVSTMSDPEGRRCLGDLVADRPERLFHVGRLDTDTSGLIILTNDGDFAQRLAHPSHEVDKTYVAEVEGELTRGTIARLLGGVELEDGPVQVSSARLVGGDPVKGGIGRTIVELVIHEGRNRIVRRLLDHVGHPVRRLTRTQIGPVSLGRLGVGEMRELTVAELGELMDAGEL
;
A
#
# COMPACT_ATOMS: atom_id res chain seq x y z
N MET A 1 64.97 -7.58 49.16
CA MET A 1 64.67 -7.08 47.80
C MET A 1 63.90 -8.13 47.09
N LYS A 2 62.56 -8.00 47.00
CA LYS A 2 61.67 -8.92 46.27
C LYS A 2 61.24 -8.23 44.99
N PRO A 3 61.21 -8.91 43.85
CA PRO A 3 60.69 -8.32 42.59
C PRO A 3 59.17 -8.30 42.58
N HIS A 4 58.60 -7.19 42.08
CA HIS A 4 57.21 -7.00 41.77
C HIS A 4 56.78 -7.88 40.60
N ASP A 5 55.78 -8.70 40.86
CA ASP A 5 55.04 -9.44 39.85
C ASP A 5 54.00 -8.49 39.21
N GLN A 6 54.19 -8.10 37.96
CA GLN A 6 53.23 -7.37 37.18
C GLN A 6 52.50 -8.35 36.23
N THR A 7 51.30 -8.75 36.65
CA THR A 7 50.35 -9.46 35.76
C THR A 7 49.85 -8.49 34.73
N PRO A 8 49.95 -8.79 33.40
CA PRO A 8 49.35 -7.93 32.39
C PRO A 8 47.83 -8.12 32.36
N SER A 9 47.09 -7.02 32.52
CA SER A 9 45.68 -6.93 32.30
C SER A 9 45.35 -7.32 30.86
N GLN A 10 44.51 -8.34 30.71
CA GLN A 10 43.93 -8.74 29.39
C GLN A 10 43.05 -7.59 28.85
N PRO A 11 43.15 -7.25 27.56
CA PRO A 11 42.27 -6.30 26.93
C PRO A 11 40.85 -6.87 26.88
N ALA A 12 39.87 -6.03 27.25
CA ALA A 12 38.46 -6.33 27.11
C ALA A 12 38.16 -6.80 25.69
N SER A 13 37.53 -7.97 25.59
CA SER A 13 37.08 -8.54 24.32
C SER A 13 36.21 -7.52 23.59
N GLN A 14 36.73 -6.97 22.52
CA GLN A 14 35.95 -6.22 21.55
C GLN A 14 34.87 -7.19 20.99
N ARG A 15 33.60 -6.91 21.31
CA ARG A 15 32.48 -7.52 20.61
C ARG A 15 32.65 -7.13 19.12
N PRO A 16 32.52 -8.07 18.20
CA PRO A 16 32.61 -7.72 16.78
C PRO A 16 31.51 -6.71 16.46
N GLU A 17 31.87 -5.61 15.83
CA GLU A 17 30.93 -4.70 15.17
C GLU A 17 30.19 -5.56 14.15
N THR A 18 28.94 -5.95 14.48
CA THR A 18 28.07 -6.64 13.54
C THR A 18 27.70 -5.63 12.49
N ASP A 19 28.15 -5.87 11.25
CA ASP A 19 27.67 -5.17 10.08
C ASP A 19 26.16 -5.13 10.10
N ASP A 20 25.57 -3.98 9.76
CA ASP A 20 24.12 -3.68 9.83
C ASP A 20 23.30 -4.52 8.81
N GLU A 21 23.98 -5.40 8.04
CA GLU A 21 23.42 -6.31 7.06
C GLU A 21 22.63 -7.44 7.74
N GLY A 22 21.31 -7.40 7.54
CA GLY A 22 20.38 -8.41 8.04
C GLY A 22 19.62 -8.05 9.30
N LEU A 23 19.94 -6.95 9.97
CA LEU A 23 19.19 -6.48 11.13
C LEU A 23 17.92 -5.73 10.69
N ILE A 24 16.80 -6.01 11.34
CA ILE A 24 15.55 -5.29 11.11
C ILE A 24 15.07 -4.58 12.38
N ARG A 25 14.32 -3.51 12.22
CA ARG A 25 13.72 -2.81 13.36
C ARG A 25 12.71 -3.72 14.06
N LEU A 26 12.76 -3.80 15.38
CA LEU A 26 11.94 -4.70 16.20
C LEU A 26 10.44 -4.50 15.93
N GLN A 27 9.95 -3.24 15.89
CA GLN A 27 8.54 -2.97 15.57
C GLN A 27 8.14 -3.41 14.14
N LYS A 28 9.10 -3.44 13.19
CA LYS A 28 8.84 -3.98 11.85
C LYS A 28 8.67 -5.50 11.91
N LEU A 29 9.54 -6.21 12.63
CA LEU A 29 9.48 -7.66 12.81
C LEU A 29 8.18 -8.08 13.51
N LEU A 30 7.82 -7.41 14.62
CA LEU A 30 6.57 -7.65 15.33
C LEU A 30 5.34 -7.48 14.42
N ALA A 31 5.34 -6.42 13.61
CA ALA A 31 4.24 -6.16 12.67
C ALA A 31 4.16 -7.21 11.56
N GLN A 32 5.30 -7.68 11.03
CA GLN A 32 5.36 -8.76 10.04
C GLN A 32 4.89 -10.11 10.61
N SER A 33 5.11 -10.36 11.89
CA SER A 33 4.61 -11.54 12.60
C SER A 33 3.14 -11.43 13.05
N GLY A 34 2.43 -10.38 12.64
CA GLY A 34 1.00 -10.25 12.89
C GLY A 34 0.59 -9.64 14.24
N VAL A 35 1.53 -9.23 15.09
CA VAL A 35 1.25 -8.68 16.44
C VAL A 35 0.38 -7.41 16.38
N GLY A 36 0.66 -6.51 15.42
CA GLY A 36 -0.09 -5.27 15.30
C GLY A 36 0.45 -4.34 14.20
N SER A 37 -0.06 -3.11 14.13
CA SER A 37 0.59 -2.08 13.32
C SER A 37 1.96 -1.73 13.90
N ARG A 38 2.87 -1.16 13.12
CA ARG A 38 4.18 -0.71 13.65
C ARG A 38 4.01 0.21 14.86
N ARG A 39 3.06 1.15 14.80
CA ARG A 39 2.74 2.04 15.94
C ARG A 39 2.24 1.27 17.15
N LYS A 40 1.34 0.29 16.95
CA LYS A 40 0.88 -0.55 18.06
C LYS A 40 2.03 -1.38 18.66
N CYS A 41 2.95 -1.87 17.83
CA CYS A 41 4.14 -2.57 18.32
C CYS A 41 5.08 -1.63 19.10
N GLU A 42 5.22 -0.37 18.69
CA GLU A 42 5.96 0.65 19.44
C GLU A 42 5.31 0.93 20.79
N GLU A 43 3.99 1.02 20.89
CA GLU A 43 3.26 1.13 22.16
C GLU A 43 3.54 -0.07 23.07
N LEU A 44 3.44 -1.31 22.55
CA LEU A 44 3.76 -2.52 23.32
C LEU A 44 5.22 -2.55 23.83
N MET A 45 6.16 -2.03 23.04
CA MET A 45 7.55 -1.86 23.48
C MET A 45 7.63 -0.87 24.65
N LEU A 46 7.02 0.32 24.51
CA LEU A 46 7.02 1.35 25.56
C LEU A 46 6.35 0.87 26.85
N ASP A 47 5.31 0.05 26.73
CA ASP A 47 4.60 -0.58 27.85
C ASP A 47 5.41 -1.71 28.53
N GLY A 48 6.63 -2.03 28.03
CA GLY A 48 7.50 -3.08 28.56
C GLY A 48 6.99 -4.51 28.31
N LEU A 49 6.11 -4.70 27.32
CA LEU A 49 5.52 -5.99 27.00
C LEU A 49 6.35 -6.79 25.98
N VAL A 50 7.44 -6.23 25.47
CA VAL A 50 8.29 -6.88 24.47
C VAL A 50 9.64 -7.25 25.08
N GLU A 51 9.99 -8.52 24.96
CA GLU A 51 11.24 -9.12 25.43
C GLU A 51 12.02 -9.66 24.21
N VAL A 52 13.32 -9.42 24.20
CA VAL A 52 14.28 -9.96 23.23
C VAL A 52 15.40 -10.66 23.98
N ASP A 53 15.61 -11.93 23.72
CA ASP A 53 16.66 -12.76 24.35
C ASP A 53 16.67 -12.73 25.88
N GLY A 54 15.47 -12.58 26.48
CA GLY A 54 15.25 -12.52 27.93
C GLY A 54 15.30 -11.10 28.53
N GLU A 55 15.54 -10.08 27.73
CA GLU A 55 15.58 -8.68 28.19
C GLU A 55 14.38 -7.86 27.66
N ILE A 56 13.76 -7.07 28.53
CA ILE A 56 12.67 -6.17 28.15
C ILE A 56 13.22 -5.02 27.31
N VAL A 57 12.64 -4.80 26.13
CA VAL A 57 13.06 -3.77 25.19
C VAL A 57 12.01 -2.66 25.08
N THR A 58 12.31 -1.50 25.67
CA THR A 58 11.47 -0.29 25.59
C THR A 58 12.00 0.76 24.61
N ARG A 59 13.24 0.61 24.15
CA ARG A 59 13.89 1.59 23.26
C ARG A 59 13.34 1.47 21.84
N LEU A 60 12.70 2.54 21.35
CA LEU A 60 12.25 2.61 19.97
C LEU A 60 13.43 2.63 18.99
N GLY A 61 13.23 2.01 17.83
CA GLY A 61 14.28 1.90 16.81
C GLY A 61 15.27 0.76 17.04
N THR A 62 15.15 -0.02 18.13
CA THR A 62 15.97 -1.21 18.37
C THR A 62 15.92 -2.13 17.16
N LYS A 63 17.07 -2.61 16.70
CA LYS A 63 17.24 -3.55 15.61
C LYS A 63 17.59 -4.93 16.16
N VAL A 64 17.08 -5.98 15.53
CA VAL A 64 17.31 -7.38 15.90
C VAL A 64 17.60 -8.22 14.67
N ASP A 65 18.34 -9.32 14.81
CA ASP A 65 18.48 -10.32 13.77
C ASP A 65 17.25 -11.26 13.80
N PRO A 66 16.41 -11.23 12.76
CA PRO A 66 15.17 -12.03 12.75
C PRO A 66 15.41 -13.55 12.73
N ARG A 67 16.66 -13.99 12.43
CA ARG A 67 17.03 -15.41 12.34
C ARG A 67 17.42 -15.99 13.70
N THR A 68 17.91 -15.15 14.61
CA THR A 68 18.53 -15.61 15.87
C THR A 68 17.82 -15.10 17.12
N ALA A 69 17.20 -13.92 17.06
CA ALA A 69 16.55 -13.30 18.21
C ALA A 69 15.33 -14.09 18.69
N VAL A 70 15.29 -14.41 19.97
CA VAL A 70 14.13 -14.99 20.64
C VAL A 70 13.26 -13.87 21.19
N ILE A 71 12.11 -13.63 20.55
CA ILE A 71 11.23 -12.51 20.90
C ILE A 71 9.97 -13.05 21.57
N ARG A 72 9.55 -12.34 22.62
CA ARG A 72 8.27 -12.58 23.30
C ARG A 72 7.48 -11.29 23.39
N VAL A 73 6.16 -11.42 23.32
CA VAL A 73 5.21 -10.31 23.51
C VAL A 73 4.22 -10.76 24.56
N ASP A 74 4.11 -10.01 25.63
CA ASP A 74 3.31 -10.35 26.81
C ASP A 74 3.58 -11.81 27.26
N GLY A 75 4.86 -12.17 27.39
CA GLY A 75 5.36 -13.49 27.79
C GLY A 75 5.20 -14.60 26.73
N LYS A 76 4.47 -14.37 25.65
CA LYS A 76 4.23 -15.36 24.57
C LYS A 76 5.29 -15.22 23.47
N ARG A 77 5.87 -16.35 23.07
CA ARG A 77 6.84 -16.37 21.97
C ARG A 77 6.20 -15.84 20.68
N LEU A 78 6.93 -14.98 19.97
CA LEU A 78 6.52 -14.45 18.67
C LEU A 78 6.30 -15.60 17.68
N PRO A 79 5.15 -15.67 17.00
CA PRO A 79 4.95 -16.66 15.96
C PRO A 79 5.92 -16.44 14.78
N PRO A 80 6.20 -17.48 14.00
CA PRO A 80 6.99 -17.31 12.77
C PRO A 80 6.32 -16.29 11.85
N ILE A 81 7.14 -15.62 11.03
CA ILE A 81 6.63 -14.71 9.99
C ILE A 81 5.76 -15.54 9.04
N SER A 82 4.52 -15.10 8.84
CA SER A 82 3.61 -15.74 7.89
C SER A 82 4.11 -15.58 6.46
N ASP A 83 3.77 -16.54 5.59
CA ASP A 83 4.02 -16.44 4.16
C ASP A 83 3.44 -15.14 3.59
N LYS A 84 4.13 -14.59 2.59
CA LYS A 84 3.69 -13.37 1.93
C LYS A 84 2.47 -13.64 1.07
N VAL A 85 1.48 -12.78 1.21
CA VAL A 85 0.20 -12.86 0.49
C VAL A 85 0.01 -11.60 -0.34
N TYR A 86 -0.42 -11.77 -1.58
CA TYR A 86 -0.67 -10.69 -2.53
C TYR A 86 -2.03 -10.90 -3.19
N LEU A 87 -3.00 -10.05 -2.89
CA LEU A 87 -4.37 -10.15 -3.35
C LEU A 87 -4.78 -8.96 -4.19
N VAL A 88 -5.58 -9.23 -5.22
CA VAL A 88 -6.36 -8.23 -5.94
C VAL A 88 -7.78 -8.28 -5.41
N LEU A 89 -8.30 -7.14 -4.99
CA LEU A 89 -9.69 -6.96 -4.59
C LEU A 89 -10.38 -6.00 -5.55
N ASN A 90 -11.57 -6.34 -6.00
CA ASN A 90 -12.48 -5.40 -6.64
C ASN A 90 -13.28 -4.65 -5.56
N LYS A 91 -12.73 -3.53 -5.07
CA LYS A 91 -13.33 -2.75 -3.99
C LYS A 91 -14.71 -2.21 -4.37
N PRO A 92 -15.77 -2.50 -3.62
CA PRO A 92 -17.08 -1.89 -3.80
C PRO A 92 -17.07 -0.37 -3.56
N ARG A 93 -18.02 0.35 -4.13
CA ARG A 93 -18.37 1.73 -3.68
C ARG A 93 -18.92 1.67 -2.26
N GLY A 94 -18.76 2.77 -1.52
CA GLY A 94 -19.22 2.87 -0.15
C GLY A 94 -18.30 2.25 0.90
N VAL A 95 -17.20 1.60 0.47
CA VAL A 95 -16.20 1.00 1.36
C VAL A 95 -15.02 1.95 1.51
N VAL A 96 -14.62 2.25 2.75
CA VAL A 96 -13.47 3.09 3.07
C VAL A 96 -12.18 2.31 2.90
N SER A 97 -11.15 2.92 2.30
CA SER A 97 -9.82 2.31 2.12
C SER A 97 -9.00 2.40 3.41
N THR A 98 -9.43 1.66 4.43
CA THR A 98 -8.73 1.45 5.70
C THR A 98 -8.98 0.03 6.19
N MET A 99 -8.09 -0.48 7.04
CA MET A 99 -8.27 -1.80 7.67
C MET A 99 -9.09 -1.74 8.96
N SER A 100 -9.31 -0.54 9.53
CA SER A 100 -10.19 -0.30 10.68
C SER A 100 -10.68 1.13 10.60
N ASP A 101 -11.98 1.33 10.81
CA ASP A 101 -12.58 2.65 10.79
C ASP A 101 -13.19 3.00 12.17
N PRO A 102 -12.70 4.05 12.84
CA PRO A 102 -13.18 4.43 14.16
C PRO A 102 -14.63 4.96 14.16
N GLU A 103 -15.13 5.38 12.98
CA GLU A 103 -16.52 5.84 12.81
C GLU A 103 -17.48 4.68 12.49
N GLY A 104 -17.00 3.44 12.45
CA GLY A 104 -17.82 2.26 12.18
C GLY A 104 -18.36 2.15 10.75
N ARG A 105 -17.80 2.91 9.79
CA ARG A 105 -18.16 2.77 8.38
C ARG A 105 -17.58 1.49 7.83
N ARG A 106 -18.28 0.87 6.88
CA ARG A 106 -17.77 -0.31 6.17
C ARG A 106 -16.43 -0.01 5.52
N CYS A 107 -15.42 -0.84 5.83
CA CYS A 107 -14.04 -0.64 5.39
C CYS A 107 -13.44 -1.90 4.73
N LEU A 108 -12.21 -1.81 4.23
CA LEU A 108 -11.51 -2.96 3.63
C LEU A 108 -11.29 -4.07 4.63
N GLY A 109 -11.06 -3.75 5.92
CA GLY A 109 -10.89 -4.74 6.98
C GLY A 109 -12.09 -5.67 7.10
N ASP A 110 -13.31 -5.17 6.91
CA ASP A 110 -14.53 -5.99 6.96
C ASP A 110 -14.60 -7.02 5.83
N LEU A 111 -13.96 -6.73 4.69
CA LEU A 111 -13.95 -7.63 3.52
C LEU A 111 -12.93 -8.76 3.64
N VAL A 112 -12.01 -8.66 4.60
CA VAL A 112 -10.96 -9.65 4.85
C VAL A 112 -10.96 -10.17 6.28
N ALA A 113 -12.06 -9.98 7.01
CA ALA A 113 -12.18 -10.35 8.43
C ALA A 113 -11.96 -11.84 8.69
N ASP A 114 -12.32 -12.69 7.72
CA ASP A 114 -12.15 -14.15 7.80
C ASP A 114 -10.74 -14.64 7.44
N ARG A 115 -9.84 -13.74 7.04
CA ARG A 115 -8.46 -14.09 6.68
C ARG A 115 -7.57 -14.15 7.92
N PRO A 116 -6.73 -15.18 8.04
CA PRO A 116 -5.79 -15.32 9.17
C PRO A 116 -4.62 -14.32 9.06
N GLU A 117 -4.28 -13.90 7.83
CA GLU A 117 -3.16 -13.00 7.59
C GLU A 117 -3.53 -11.56 7.91
N ARG A 118 -2.62 -10.86 8.55
CA ARG A 118 -2.77 -9.43 8.78
C ARG A 118 -2.47 -8.63 7.51
N LEU A 119 -3.50 -8.38 6.71
CA LEU A 119 -3.40 -7.65 5.46
C LEU A 119 -3.48 -6.13 5.66
N PHE A 120 -2.94 -5.39 4.69
CA PHE A 120 -3.12 -3.94 4.52
C PHE A 120 -3.17 -3.60 3.03
N HIS A 121 -3.72 -2.46 2.72
CA HIS A 121 -3.93 -2.02 1.34
C HIS A 121 -2.71 -1.28 0.76
N VAL A 122 -2.46 -1.45 -0.54
CA VAL A 122 -1.46 -0.72 -1.30
C VAL A 122 -2.13 0.46 -2.01
N GLY A 123 -1.82 1.66 -1.57
CA GLY A 123 -2.50 2.86 -2.03
C GLY A 123 -3.96 2.91 -1.55
N ARG A 124 -4.73 3.82 -2.12
CA ARG A 124 -6.12 4.06 -1.72
C ARG A 124 -7.02 4.26 -2.92
N LEU A 125 -8.31 3.97 -2.72
CA LEU A 125 -9.41 4.44 -3.54
C LEU A 125 -10.39 5.20 -2.64
N ASP A 126 -10.97 6.28 -3.14
CA ASP A 126 -12.00 7.00 -2.42
C ASP A 126 -13.21 6.11 -2.13
N THR A 127 -14.01 6.47 -1.14
CA THR A 127 -15.22 5.72 -0.76
C THR A 127 -16.21 5.59 -1.92
N ASP A 128 -16.31 6.64 -2.76
CA ASP A 128 -17.19 6.70 -3.94
C ASP A 128 -16.54 6.14 -5.22
N THR A 129 -15.32 5.59 -5.14
CA THR A 129 -14.58 4.94 -6.23
C THR A 129 -14.54 3.43 -6.01
N SER A 130 -14.80 2.66 -7.06
CA SER A 130 -14.70 1.20 -7.05
C SER A 130 -13.47 0.71 -7.80
N GLY A 131 -13.27 -0.61 -7.78
CA GLY A 131 -12.29 -1.27 -8.64
C GLY A 131 -11.06 -1.79 -7.94
N LEU A 132 -10.02 -1.99 -8.70
CA LEU A 132 -8.82 -2.71 -8.30
C LEU A 132 -8.06 -2.02 -7.17
N ILE A 133 -7.89 -2.75 -6.07
CA ILE A 133 -6.96 -2.41 -5.01
C ILE A 133 -6.16 -3.67 -4.62
N ILE A 134 -4.88 -3.51 -4.33
CA ILE A 134 -4.02 -4.60 -3.90
C ILE A 134 -4.01 -4.64 -2.37
N LEU A 135 -4.10 -5.85 -1.80
CA LEU A 135 -3.94 -6.11 -0.37
C LEU A 135 -2.77 -7.07 -0.18
N THR A 136 -1.97 -6.86 0.85
CA THR A 136 -0.80 -7.70 1.15
C THR A 136 -0.41 -7.61 2.62
N ASN A 137 0.40 -8.57 3.09
CA ASN A 137 1.13 -8.49 4.35
C ASN A 137 2.62 -8.13 4.16
N ASP A 138 3.06 -7.89 2.91
CA ASP A 138 4.41 -7.45 2.56
C ASP A 138 4.52 -5.91 2.56
N GLY A 139 5.09 -5.38 3.65
CA GLY A 139 5.23 -3.92 3.81
C GLY A 139 6.24 -3.28 2.87
N ASP A 140 7.24 -4.02 2.42
CA ASP A 140 8.28 -3.49 1.52
C ASP A 140 7.73 -3.37 0.10
N PHE A 141 7.03 -4.42 -0.36
CA PHE A 141 6.27 -4.39 -1.61
C PHE A 141 5.25 -3.24 -1.63
N ALA A 142 4.45 -3.13 -0.57
CA ALA A 142 3.41 -2.09 -0.50
C ALA A 142 4.00 -0.67 -0.53
N GLN A 143 5.10 -0.45 0.16
CA GLN A 143 5.76 0.86 0.20
C GLN A 143 6.29 1.24 -1.17
N ARG A 144 6.98 0.33 -1.87
CA ARG A 144 7.56 0.60 -3.18
C ARG A 144 6.47 0.83 -4.23
N LEU A 145 5.50 -0.07 -4.31
CA LEU A 145 4.42 0.06 -5.30
C LEU A 145 3.56 1.32 -5.10
N ALA A 146 3.45 1.82 -3.86
CA ALA A 146 2.72 3.05 -3.55
C ALA A 146 3.58 4.31 -3.71
N HIS A 147 4.90 4.20 -3.84
CA HIS A 147 5.78 5.36 -3.88
C HIS A 147 5.66 6.11 -5.22
N PRO A 148 5.53 7.44 -5.20
CA PRO A 148 5.33 8.23 -6.43
C PRO A 148 6.47 8.13 -7.44
N SER A 149 7.72 7.83 -7.00
CA SER A 149 8.89 7.77 -7.89
C SER A 149 8.87 6.59 -8.87
N HIS A 150 8.08 5.54 -8.60
CA HIS A 150 8.02 4.37 -9.48
C HIS A 150 6.98 4.49 -10.60
N GLU A 151 6.23 5.60 -10.63
CA GLU A 151 5.31 5.99 -11.73
C GLU A 151 4.43 4.85 -12.29
N VAL A 152 4.03 3.92 -11.42
CA VAL A 152 3.20 2.79 -11.85
C VAL A 152 1.86 3.27 -12.38
N ASP A 153 1.60 3.00 -13.65
CA ASP A 153 0.37 3.39 -14.35
C ASP A 153 -0.89 2.83 -13.68
N LYS A 154 -1.91 3.66 -13.62
CA LYS A 154 -3.24 3.30 -13.11
C LYS A 154 -4.27 3.67 -14.15
N THR A 155 -5.02 2.66 -14.61
CA THR A 155 -6.11 2.85 -15.58
C THR A 155 -7.43 3.00 -14.86
N TYR A 156 -8.16 4.04 -15.24
CA TYR A 156 -9.48 4.34 -14.71
C TYR A 156 -10.51 4.41 -15.82
N VAL A 157 -11.69 3.87 -15.56
CA VAL A 157 -12.87 4.08 -16.38
C VAL A 157 -13.82 5.01 -15.63
N ALA A 158 -14.12 6.14 -16.22
CA ALA A 158 -15.00 7.16 -15.67
C ALA A 158 -16.26 7.33 -16.53
N GLU A 159 -17.43 7.25 -15.89
CA GLU A 159 -18.70 7.74 -16.46
C GLU A 159 -18.84 9.21 -16.06
N VAL A 160 -18.92 10.10 -17.03
CA VAL A 160 -18.97 11.55 -16.83
C VAL A 160 -20.26 12.17 -17.38
N GLU A 161 -20.55 13.37 -16.94
CA GLU A 161 -21.66 14.18 -17.46
C GLU A 161 -21.27 14.84 -18.78
N GLY A 162 -22.22 14.88 -19.70
CA GLY A 162 -22.03 15.50 -21.00
C GLY A 162 -21.30 14.63 -22.00
N GLU A 163 -21.12 15.18 -23.18
CA GLU A 163 -20.41 14.55 -24.28
C GLU A 163 -18.96 15.04 -24.32
N LEU A 164 -17.99 14.15 -24.08
CA LEU A 164 -16.58 14.45 -24.27
C LEU A 164 -16.24 14.53 -25.76
N THR A 165 -15.73 15.67 -26.16
CA THR A 165 -15.27 15.88 -27.55
C THR A 165 -13.82 15.42 -27.75
N ARG A 166 -13.40 15.26 -28.99
CA ARG A 166 -11.98 15.02 -29.32
C ARG A 166 -11.08 16.15 -28.83
N GLY A 167 -11.59 17.39 -28.81
CA GLY A 167 -10.87 18.55 -28.27
C GLY A 167 -10.64 18.42 -26.77
N THR A 168 -11.62 17.94 -26.01
CA THR A 168 -11.46 17.67 -24.57
C THR A 168 -10.42 16.58 -24.31
N ILE A 169 -10.42 15.51 -25.12
CA ILE A 169 -9.40 14.46 -25.04
C ILE A 169 -8.00 15.02 -25.32
N ALA A 170 -7.85 15.83 -26.37
CA ALA A 170 -6.58 16.46 -26.70
C ALA A 170 -6.08 17.39 -25.57
N ARG A 171 -7.00 18.12 -24.89
CA ARG A 171 -6.68 18.95 -23.73
C ARG A 171 -6.19 18.09 -22.55
N LEU A 172 -6.82 16.96 -22.26
CA LEU A 172 -6.39 16.05 -21.21
C LEU A 172 -4.99 15.50 -21.48
N LEU A 173 -4.71 15.07 -22.71
CA LEU A 173 -3.40 14.55 -23.12
C LEU A 173 -2.30 15.64 -23.16
N GLY A 174 -2.68 16.89 -23.41
CA GLY A 174 -1.76 18.04 -23.40
C GLY A 174 -1.31 18.48 -22.00
N GLY A 175 -1.88 17.86 -20.97
CA GLY A 175 -1.66 18.26 -19.58
C GLY A 175 -2.67 19.32 -19.11
N VAL A 176 -3.05 19.23 -17.86
CA VAL A 176 -4.01 20.13 -17.22
C VAL A 176 -3.41 20.68 -15.95
N GLU A 177 -3.45 22.00 -15.78
CA GLU A 177 -3.03 22.66 -14.55
C GLU A 177 -4.17 22.63 -13.53
N LEU A 178 -3.92 21.98 -12.37
CA LEU A 178 -4.82 22.00 -11.22
C LEU A 178 -4.23 22.89 -10.11
N GLU A 179 -5.02 23.17 -9.08
CA GLU A 179 -4.60 24.04 -7.96
C GLU A 179 -3.32 23.57 -7.26
N ASP A 180 -3.06 22.25 -7.25
CA ASP A 180 -1.88 21.62 -6.65
C ASP A 180 -0.83 21.18 -7.65
N GLY A 181 -0.85 21.77 -8.84
CA GLY A 181 0.14 21.60 -9.92
C GLY A 181 -0.36 20.81 -11.12
N PRO A 182 0.49 20.67 -12.13
CA PRO A 182 0.14 20.04 -13.40
C PRO A 182 -0.19 18.56 -13.23
N VAL A 183 -1.10 18.06 -14.07
CA VAL A 183 -1.46 16.65 -14.21
C VAL A 183 -1.14 16.21 -15.61
N GLN A 184 -0.35 15.14 -15.72
CA GLN A 184 -0.07 14.48 -16.98
C GLN A 184 -0.95 13.22 -17.13
N VAL A 185 -1.70 13.17 -18.22
CA VAL A 185 -2.47 11.99 -18.60
C VAL A 185 -1.69 11.22 -19.67
N SER A 186 -1.29 9.98 -19.36
CA SER A 186 -0.52 9.15 -20.29
C SER A 186 -1.37 8.66 -21.47
N SER A 187 -2.65 8.39 -21.23
CA SER A 187 -3.60 7.98 -22.26
C SER A 187 -5.03 8.40 -21.91
N ALA A 188 -5.80 8.79 -22.90
CA ALA A 188 -7.23 9.08 -22.76
C ALA A 188 -7.98 8.62 -24.01
N ARG A 189 -9.02 7.79 -23.82
CA ARG A 189 -9.85 7.32 -24.95
C ARG A 189 -11.31 7.20 -24.57
N LEU A 190 -12.19 7.49 -25.53
CA LEU A 190 -13.62 7.26 -25.38
C LEU A 190 -13.89 5.76 -25.54
N VAL A 191 -14.61 5.17 -24.59
CA VAL A 191 -14.95 3.74 -24.61
C VAL A 191 -16.45 3.50 -24.72
N GLY A 192 -17.27 4.53 -24.59
CA GLY A 192 -18.72 4.44 -24.77
C GLY A 192 -19.40 5.75 -24.39
N GLY A 193 -20.71 5.77 -24.53
CA GLY A 193 -21.57 6.90 -24.16
C GLY A 193 -22.92 6.79 -24.86
N ASP A 194 -23.96 7.25 -24.18
CA ASP A 194 -25.30 7.36 -24.76
C ASP A 194 -25.69 8.84 -24.87
N PRO A 195 -26.00 9.34 -26.09
CA PRO A 195 -26.64 10.63 -26.24
C PRO A 195 -28.06 10.53 -25.67
N VAL A 196 -28.31 11.19 -24.54
CA VAL A 196 -29.65 11.21 -23.96
C VAL A 196 -30.49 12.27 -24.68
N LYS A 197 -31.50 11.86 -25.44
CA LYS A 197 -32.51 12.78 -26.01
C LYS A 197 -33.20 13.54 -24.88
N GLY A 198 -32.96 14.87 -24.77
CA GLY A 198 -33.60 15.74 -23.78
C GLY A 198 -33.00 15.76 -22.39
N GLY A 199 -31.81 15.15 -22.17
CA GLY A 199 -31.08 15.17 -20.91
C GLY A 199 -29.59 15.45 -21.09
N ILE A 200 -28.87 15.50 -19.95
CA ILE A 200 -27.40 15.60 -19.98
C ILE A 200 -26.86 14.27 -20.47
N GLY A 201 -26.20 14.24 -21.64
CA GLY A 201 -25.55 13.05 -22.20
C GLY A 201 -24.55 12.46 -21.21
N ARG A 202 -24.15 11.21 -21.45
CA ARG A 202 -23.15 10.53 -20.66
C ARG A 202 -22.04 10.03 -21.58
N THR A 203 -20.82 10.19 -21.15
CA THR A 203 -19.67 9.63 -21.83
C THR A 203 -18.90 8.72 -20.89
N ILE A 204 -18.39 7.62 -21.42
CA ILE A 204 -17.47 6.75 -20.71
C ILE A 204 -16.09 6.97 -21.31
N VAL A 205 -15.16 7.39 -20.47
CA VAL A 205 -13.77 7.65 -20.83
C VAL A 205 -12.83 6.76 -20.01
N GLU A 206 -11.84 6.21 -20.68
CA GLU A 206 -10.73 5.53 -20.02
C GLU A 206 -9.53 6.46 -19.98
N LEU A 207 -8.91 6.56 -18.82
CA LEU A 207 -7.74 7.40 -18.56
C LEU A 207 -6.64 6.58 -17.92
N VAL A 208 -5.39 6.84 -18.31
CA VAL A 208 -4.18 6.29 -17.68
C VAL A 208 -3.40 7.42 -17.07
N ILE A 209 -3.11 7.30 -15.77
CA ILE A 209 -2.28 8.23 -15.00
C ILE A 209 -1.31 7.45 -14.11
N HIS A 210 -0.13 8.00 -13.82
CA HIS A 210 0.85 7.37 -12.92
C HIS A 210 0.83 7.94 -11.50
N GLU A 211 0.22 9.09 -11.31
CA GLU A 211 0.15 9.75 -10.02
C GLU A 211 -1.07 9.32 -9.16
N GLY A 212 -1.08 9.69 -7.87
CA GLY A 212 -2.12 9.30 -6.91
C GLY A 212 -2.56 10.42 -5.98
N ARG A 213 -2.47 11.72 -6.39
CA ARG A 213 -2.98 12.85 -5.62
C ARG A 213 -4.45 12.66 -5.27
N ASN A 214 -4.89 13.27 -4.18
CA ASN A 214 -6.26 13.15 -3.69
C ASN A 214 -7.28 13.49 -4.79
N ARG A 215 -8.19 12.55 -5.08
CA ARG A 215 -9.31 12.66 -6.04
C ARG A 215 -8.89 13.15 -7.43
N ILE A 216 -7.64 12.87 -7.86
CA ILE A 216 -7.03 13.47 -9.04
C ILE A 216 -7.86 13.31 -10.32
N VAL A 217 -8.37 12.10 -10.60
CA VAL A 217 -9.19 11.85 -11.82
C VAL A 217 -10.48 12.64 -11.79
N ARG A 218 -11.13 12.75 -10.62
CA ARG A 218 -12.38 13.52 -10.48
C ARG A 218 -12.15 15.01 -10.67
N ARG A 219 -11.11 15.55 -10.03
CA ARG A 219 -10.74 16.97 -10.17
C ARG A 219 -10.33 17.31 -11.60
N LEU A 220 -9.58 16.42 -12.24
CA LEU A 220 -9.16 16.57 -13.63
C LEU A 220 -10.35 16.66 -14.58
N LEU A 221 -11.30 15.72 -14.50
CA LEU A 221 -12.48 15.67 -15.37
C LEU A 221 -13.45 16.81 -15.06
N ASP A 222 -13.61 17.18 -13.81
CA ASP A 222 -14.42 18.34 -13.38
C ASP A 222 -13.83 19.65 -13.93
N HIS A 223 -12.50 19.82 -13.88
CA HIS A 223 -11.81 20.99 -14.41
C HIS A 223 -12.01 21.20 -15.92
N VAL A 224 -12.16 20.10 -16.68
CA VAL A 224 -12.48 20.19 -18.10
C VAL A 224 -13.98 20.24 -18.41
N GLY A 225 -14.83 20.34 -17.38
CA GLY A 225 -16.28 20.55 -17.48
C GLY A 225 -17.11 19.27 -17.54
N HIS A 226 -16.54 18.12 -17.14
CA HIS A 226 -17.19 16.81 -17.20
C HIS A 226 -17.19 16.11 -15.83
N PRO A 227 -18.08 16.50 -14.89
CA PRO A 227 -18.14 15.89 -13.56
C PRO A 227 -18.32 14.37 -13.60
N VAL A 228 -17.58 13.67 -12.73
CA VAL A 228 -17.57 12.20 -12.69
C VAL A 228 -18.73 11.66 -11.87
N ARG A 229 -19.59 10.85 -12.49
CA ARG A 229 -20.71 10.11 -11.85
C ARG A 229 -20.24 8.80 -11.23
N ARG A 230 -19.47 8.02 -12.01
CA ARG A 230 -18.88 6.76 -11.55
C ARG A 230 -17.41 6.71 -11.92
N LEU A 231 -16.61 6.15 -11.03
CA LEU A 231 -15.18 5.96 -11.25
C LEU A 231 -14.80 4.56 -10.80
N THR A 232 -14.10 3.84 -11.68
CA THR A 232 -13.61 2.51 -11.40
C THR A 232 -12.14 2.42 -11.82
N ARG A 233 -11.25 2.03 -10.92
CA ARG A 233 -9.88 1.67 -11.31
C ARG A 233 -9.87 0.25 -11.85
N THR A 234 -9.52 0.08 -13.11
CA THR A 234 -9.56 -1.21 -13.80
C THR A 234 -8.21 -1.89 -13.88
N GLN A 235 -7.09 -1.12 -13.69
CA GLN A 235 -5.75 -1.68 -13.80
C GLN A 235 -4.74 -0.92 -12.94
N ILE A 236 -3.72 -1.62 -12.45
CA ILE A 236 -2.50 -1.09 -11.82
C ILE A 236 -1.31 -1.81 -12.47
N GLY A 237 -0.46 -1.07 -13.20
CA GLY A 237 0.62 -1.66 -13.99
C GLY A 237 0.11 -2.81 -14.85
N PRO A 238 0.69 -4.00 -14.76
CA PRO A 238 0.28 -5.18 -15.53
C PRO A 238 -1.02 -5.84 -15.02
N VAL A 239 -1.43 -5.54 -13.78
CA VAL A 239 -2.55 -6.22 -13.12
C VAL A 239 -3.86 -5.61 -13.53
N SER A 240 -4.71 -6.39 -14.17
CA SER A 240 -6.04 -5.97 -14.55
C SER A 240 -7.14 -6.57 -13.66
N LEU A 241 -8.24 -5.84 -13.52
CA LEU A 241 -9.43 -6.31 -12.82
C LEU A 241 -10.09 -7.52 -13.55
N GLY A 242 -10.03 -7.52 -14.87
CA GLY A 242 -10.60 -8.60 -15.70
C GLY A 242 -12.07 -8.85 -15.40
N ARG A 243 -12.39 -10.12 -15.08
CA ARG A 243 -13.76 -10.57 -14.78
C ARG A 243 -14.06 -10.65 -13.28
N LEU A 244 -13.17 -10.13 -12.42
CA LEU A 244 -13.35 -10.18 -10.97
C LEU A 244 -14.59 -9.39 -10.56
N GLY A 245 -15.56 -10.05 -9.95
CA GLY A 245 -16.82 -9.45 -9.49
C GLY A 245 -16.60 -8.42 -8.38
N VAL A 246 -17.57 -7.52 -8.19
CA VAL A 246 -17.50 -6.49 -7.15
C VAL A 246 -17.50 -7.15 -5.76
N GLY A 247 -16.51 -6.83 -4.94
CA GLY A 247 -16.30 -7.44 -3.63
C GLY A 247 -15.53 -8.75 -3.65
N GLU A 248 -15.25 -9.31 -4.82
CA GLU A 248 -14.44 -10.51 -4.95
C GLU A 248 -12.95 -10.24 -4.88
N MET A 249 -12.21 -11.26 -4.47
CA MET A 249 -10.75 -11.25 -4.37
C MET A 249 -10.16 -12.45 -5.10
N ARG A 250 -8.95 -12.27 -5.60
CA ARG A 250 -8.08 -13.34 -6.08
C ARG A 250 -6.62 -13.07 -5.71
N GLU A 251 -5.82 -14.10 -5.72
CA GLU A 251 -4.37 -13.92 -5.64
C GLU A 251 -3.81 -13.30 -6.92
N LEU A 252 -2.70 -12.58 -6.79
CA LEU A 252 -1.87 -12.22 -7.94
C LEU A 252 -1.27 -13.50 -8.52
N THR A 253 -1.25 -13.60 -9.83
CA THR A 253 -0.46 -14.65 -10.50
C THR A 253 1.03 -14.38 -10.32
N VAL A 254 1.86 -15.41 -10.46
CA VAL A 254 3.32 -15.28 -10.37
C VAL A 254 3.85 -14.27 -11.39
N ALA A 255 3.27 -14.25 -12.60
CA ALA A 255 3.65 -13.29 -13.64
C ALA A 255 3.28 -11.85 -13.25
N GLU A 256 2.03 -11.61 -12.82
CA GLU A 256 1.60 -10.28 -12.35
C GLU A 256 2.46 -9.76 -11.19
N LEU A 257 2.80 -10.65 -10.25
CA LEU A 257 3.64 -10.29 -9.11
C LEU A 257 5.07 -9.93 -9.57
N GLY A 258 5.67 -10.74 -10.44
CA GLY A 258 7.01 -10.47 -10.99
C GLY A 258 7.05 -9.14 -11.72
N GLU A 259 6.12 -8.88 -12.63
CA GLU A 259 6.04 -7.63 -13.38
C GLU A 259 5.77 -6.40 -12.47
N LEU A 260 4.98 -6.56 -11.39
CA LEU A 260 4.81 -5.49 -10.40
C LEU A 260 6.06 -5.24 -9.58
N MET A 261 6.81 -6.28 -9.26
CA MET A 261 8.11 -6.15 -8.58
C MET A 261 9.12 -5.41 -9.45
N ASP A 262 9.19 -5.76 -10.74
CA ASP A 262 10.05 -5.07 -11.71
C ASP A 262 9.66 -3.58 -11.83
N ALA A 263 8.36 -3.29 -11.95
CA ALA A 263 7.85 -1.92 -12.01
C ALA A 263 8.08 -1.13 -10.70
N GLY A 264 8.18 -1.79 -9.57
CA GLY A 264 8.50 -1.20 -8.26
C GLY A 264 9.98 -1.21 -7.90
N GLU A 265 10.86 -1.67 -8.81
CA GLU A 265 12.31 -1.87 -8.57
C GLU A 265 12.59 -2.70 -7.29
N LEU A 266 11.88 -3.83 -7.13
CA LEU A 266 11.92 -4.72 -5.98
C LEU A 266 12.87 -5.91 -6.18
#